data_7698e09d5166cee1d3883f251ec29098
#
_entry.id   7698e09d5166cee1d3883f251ec29098
#
_cell.length_a   1.000
_cell.length_b   1.000
_cell.length_c   1.000
_cell.angle_alpha   90.00
_cell.angle_beta   90.00
_cell.angle_gamma   90.00
#
_symmetry.space_group_name_H-M   'P 1'
#
loop_
_entity.id
_entity.type
_entity.pdbx_description
1 polymer ?
#
loop_
_entity_poly.entity_id
_entity_poly.type
_entity_poly.pdbx_seq_one_letter_code
_entity_poly.pdbx_strand_id
1 'polypeptide(L)'
;PVDYESLKELGSIMGSGGLIVMDDSTCMVDLARFFIEFVQDESCGKCPPCRIGTKRMLEILERICAGEGREGDIELLLDLGEQIKLTALCGLGQTAPNPVLSTIRYFRDEYEEHIRRKHCRAGVCSEMMKAPCEHACPAGVDVPAYVSLIAEGRLDEAYDVIREANPFPSVCGRVCTAYCELQCRRGQLDAPVAIRLLKRAAADHRTRPWQPQLAPRRHERVAVIGAGPAGLTCAYDLLKRGYDVTVLEREAMPGGMM
;
A
#
# COMPACT_ATOMS: atom_id res chain seq x y z
N PRO A 1 5.81 14.47 -32.06
CA PRO A 1 7.21 14.11 -32.40
C PRO A 1 8.02 13.89 -31.13
N VAL A 2 9.07 13.08 -31.23
CA VAL A 2 10.06 12.94 -30.13
C VAL A 2 11.17 13.93 -30.40
N ASP A 3 11.00 15.15 -29.92
CA ASP A 3 11.96 16.24 -30.02
C ASP A 3 12.04 17.00 -28.70
N TYR A 4 13.00 17.93 -28.58
CA TYR A 4 13.27 18.67 -27.32
C TYR A 4 12.07 19.51 -26.87
N GLU A 5 11.38 20.13 -27.80
CA GLU A 5 10.28 21.06 -27.53
C GLU A 5 9.04 20.28 -27.09
N SER A 6 8.61 19.28 -27.84
CA SER A 6 7.42 18.47 -27.54
C SER A 6 7.54 17.68 -26.23
N LEU A 7 8.74 17.15 -25.92
CA LEU A 7 8.96 16.44 -24.65
C LEU A 7 8.95 17.40 -23.45
N LYS A 8 9.48 18.63 -23.64
CA LYS A 8 9.48 19.65 -22.59
C LYS A 8 8.05 20.10 -22.24
N GLU A 9 7.17 20.25 -23.22
CA GLU A 9 5.74 20.56 -23.00
C GLU A 9 5.04 19.48 -22.17
N LEU A 10 5.43 18.22 -22.33
CA LEU A 10 4.90 17.09 -21.57
C LEU A 10 5.58 16.93 -20.18
N GLY A 11 6.53 17.81 -19.83
CA GLY A 11 7.25 17.73 -18.55
C GLY A 11 8.37 16.70 -18.54
N SER A 12 8.80 16.23 -19.70
CA SER A 12 9.95 15.34 -19.88
C SER A 12 11.13 16.09 -20.52
N ILE A 13 12.27 15.43 -20.69
CA ILE A 13 13.41 15.94 -21.43
C ILE A 13 14.00 14.82 -22.29
N MET A 14 14.53 15.19 -23.45
CA MET A 14 15.18 14.22 -24.33
C MET A 14 16.49 13.68 -23.77
N GLY A 15 17.19 14.49 -22.99
CA GLY A 15 18.49 14.13 -22.40
C GLY A 15 19.50 13.65 -23.44
N SER A 16 20.10 12.48 -23.20
CA SER A 16 21.01 11.80 -24.13
C SER A 16 20.29 10.87 -25.14
N GLY A 17 18.97 10.90 -25.21
CA GLY A 17 18.17 10.06 -26.10
C GLY A 17 17.85 8.66 -25.55
N GLY A 18 18.09 8.41 -24.26
CA GLY A 18 17.68 7.16 -23.62
C GLY A 18 16.17 7.05 -23.51
N LEU A 19 15.61 5.90 -23.85
CA LEU A 19 14.19 5.56 -23.67
C LEU A 19 14.08 4.28 -22.85
N ILE A 20 13.42 4.39 -21.70
CA ILE A 20 13.16 3.25 -20.82
C ILE A 20 11.65 2.96 -20.86
N VAL A 21 11.29 1.75 -21.26
CA VAL A 21 9.90 1.25 -21.24
C VAL A 21 9.74 0.34 -20.05
N MET A 22 8.70 0.56 -19.26
CA MET A 22 8.41 -0.16 -18.04
C MET A 22 6.95 -0.62 -18.06
N ASP A 23 6.66 -1.66 -17.29
CA ASP A 23 5.33 -2.22 -17.10
C ASP A 23 4.86 -2.08 -15.63
N ASP A 24 3.72 -2.64 -15.31
CA ASP A 24 3.10 -2.61 -13.99
C ASP A 24 3.85 -3.41 -12.90
N SER A 25 4.91 -4.13 -13.25
CA SER A 25 5.84 -4.74 -12.30
C SER A 25 6.89 -3.76 -11.75
N THR A 26 6.89 -2.52 -12.23
CA THR A 26 7.84 -1.48 -11.80
C THR A 26 7.17 -0.54 -10.80
N CYS A 27 7.79 -0.34 -9.65
CA CYS A 27 7.35 0.64 -8.66
C CYS A 27 7.88 2.03 -9.01
N MET A 28 7.01 3.00 -9.21
CA MET A 28 7.40 4.37 -9.56
C MET A 28 8.11 5.10 -8.42
N VAL A 29 7.84 4.74 -7.17
CA VAL A 29 8.53 5.31 -6.00
C VAL A 29 9.97 4.80 -5.92
N ASP A 30 10.18 3.51 -6.12
CA ASP A 30 11.52 2.90 -6.13
C ASP A 30 12.33 3.37 -7.34
N LEU A 31 11.68 3.54 -8.48
CA LEU A 31 12.30 4.13 -9.67
C LEU A 31 12.81 5.56 -9.40
N ALA A 32 11.98 6.39 -8.77
CA ALA A 32 12.36 7.74 -8.39
C ALA A 32 13.53 7.74 -7.39
N ARG A 33 13.52 6.80 -6.42
CA ARG A 33 14.64 6.58 -5.48
C ARG A 33 15.92 6.24 -6.23
N PHE A 34 15.87 5.30 -7.16
CA PHE A 34 17.01 4.86 -7.96
C PHE A 34 17.66 6.04 -8.73
N PHE A 35 16.85 6.88 -9.38
CA PHE A 35 17.39 8.02 -10.11
C PHE A 35 17.98 9.09 -9.19
N ILE A 36 17.42 9.33 -8.03
CA ILE A 36 17.99 10.28 -7.06
C ILE A 36 19.30 9.74 -6.46
N GLU A 37 19.36 8.43 -6.17
CA GLU A 37 20.58 7.76 -5.72
C GLU A 37 21.69 7.92 -6.75
N PHE A 38 21.41 7.63 -8.02
CA PHE A 38 22.36 7.86 -9.12
C PHE A 38 22.83 9.32 -9.19
N VAL A 39 21.93 10.30 -9.10
CA VAL A 39 22.32 11.73 -9.11
C VAL A 39 23.13 12.10 -7.88
N GLN A 40 22.86 11.49 -6.72
CA GLN A 40 23.63 11.72 -5.50
C GLN A 40 25.08 11.24 -5.66
N ASP A 41 25.29 10.10 -6.30
CA ASP A 41 26.62 9.54 -6.58
C ASP A 41 27.39 10.37 -7.62
N GLU A 42 26.68 10.88 -8.64
CA GLU A 42 27.26 11.70 -9.71
C GLU A 42 27.44 13.20 -9.31
N SER A 43 26.95 13.59 -8.14
CA SER A 43 27.04 14.97 -7.68
C SER A 43 28.48 15.37 -7.38
N CYS A 44 28.95 16.45 -8.00
CA CYS A 44 30.27 17.00 -7.68
C CYS A 44 30.39 17.59 -6.26
N GLY A 45 29.28 17.66 -5.51
CA GLY A 45 29.22 18.15 -4.13
C GLY A 45 29.45 19.66 -3.95
N LYS A 46 29.55 20.45 -5.03
CA LYS A 46 29.92 21.86 -4.94
C LYS A 46 28.80 22.74 -4.37
N CYS A 47 27.58 22.63 -4.89
CA CYS A 47 26.49 23.51 -4.46
C CYS A 47 25.56 22.83 -3.45
N PRO A 48 25.15 23.52 -2.37
CA PRO A 48 24.31 22.96 -1.33
C PRO A 48 22.96 22.40 -1.82
N PRO A 49 22.22 23.05 -2.74
CA PRO A 49 20.95 22.52 -3.22
C PRO A 49 21.06 21.13 -3.83
N CYS A 50 22.08 20.89 -4.66
CA CYS A 50 22.33 19.56 -5.21
C CYS A 50 22.83 18.61 -4.11
N ARG A 51 23.95 18.93 -3.43
CA ARG A 51 24.60 18.05 -2.45
C ARG A 51 23.68 17.63 -1.29
N ILE A 52 22.98 18.60 -0.68
CA ILE A 52 22.16 18.35 0.50
C ILE A 52 20.72 18.06 0.11
N GLY A 53 20.17 18.80 -0.86
CA GLY A 53 18.79 18.66 -1.27
C GLY A 53 18.48 17.29 -1.87
N THR A 54 19.32 16.80 -2.80
CA THR A 54 19.12 15.46 -3.37
C THR A 54 19.26 14.36 -2.32
N LYS A 55 20.17 14.53 -1.36
CA LYS A 55 20.31 13.60 -0.25
C LYS A 55 19.03 13.55 0.62
N ARG A 56 18.44 14.70 0.93
CA ARG A 56 17.17 14.75 1.67
C ARG A 56 16.03 14.14 0.89
N MET A 57 15.97 14.35 -0.42
CA MET A 57 15.00 13.65 -1.27
C MET A 57 15.19 12.14 -1.22
N LEU A 58 16.43 11.67 -1.31
CA LEU A 58 16.76 10.24 -1.22
C LEU A 58 16.32 9.64 0.10
N GLU A 59 16.64 10.26 1.23
CA GLU A 59 16.23 9.81 2.57
C GLU A 59 14.71 9.71 2.72
N ILE A 60 13.95 10.63 2.09
CA ILE A 60 12.47 10.57 2.09
C ILE A 60 11.99 9.40 1.25
N LEU A 61 12.54 9.20 0.05
CA LEU A 61 12.15 8.11 -0.84
C LEU A 61 12.53 6.74 -0.24
N GLU A 62 13.71 6.61 0.37
CA GLU A 62 14.14 5.40 1.07
C GLU A 62 13.16 5.02 2.18
N ARG A 63 12.77 5.97 3.04
CA ARG A 63 11.80 5.67 4.09
C ARG A 63 10.40 5.37 3.54
N ILE A 64 9.98 5.99 2.42
CA ILE A 64 8.71 5.63 1.78
C ILE A 64 8.78 4.19 1.26
N CYS A 65 9.88 3.78 0.59
CA CYS A 65 10.11 2.42 0.12
C CYS A 65 10.27 1.41 1.26
N ALA A 66 10.74 1.84 2.43
CA ALA A 66 10.83 1.02 3.64
C ALA A 66 9.51 0.90 4.41
N GLY A 67 8.41 1.50 3.93
CA GLY A 67 7.12 1.49 4.64
C GLY A 67 7.06 2.46 5.82
N GLU A 68 8.06 3.30 6.02
CA GLU A 68 8.15 4.30 7.09
C GLU A 68 7.69 5.70 6.63
N GLY A 69 7.18 5.82 5.41
CA GLY A 69 6.68 7.07 4.85
C GLY A 69 5.60 7.70 5.73
N ARG A 70 5.58 9.04 5.77
CA ARG A 70 4.71 9.86 6.64
C ARG A 70 3.81 10.74 5.81
N GLU A 71 2.65 11.10 6.35
CA GLU A 71 1.81 12.14 5.74
C GLU A 71 2.58 13.45 5.64
N GLY A 72 2.50 14.10 4.48
CA GLY A 72 3.28 15.30 4.17
C GLY A 72 4.60 15.04 3.43
N ASP A 73 5.06 13.79 3.29
CA ASP A 73 6.30 13.48 2.57
C ASP A 73 6.21 13.81 1.08
N ILE A 74 5.04 13.67 0.47
CA ILE A 74 4.82 14.01 -0.93
C ILE A 74 4.98 15.51 -1.15
N GLU A 75 4.34 16.31 -0.31
CA GLU A 75 4.41 17.77 -0.35
C GLU A 75 5.84 18.25 -0.10
N LEU A 76 6.56 17.61 0.83
CA LEU A 76 7.96 17.91 1.11
C LEU A 76 8.87 17.57 -0.09
N LEU A 77 8.63 16.44 -0.79
CA LEU A 77 9.35 16.08 -2.00
C LEU A 77 9.11 17.09 -3.13
N LEU A 78 7.87 17.56 -3.30
CA LEU A 78 7.52 18.57 -4.29
C LEU A 78 8.23 19.91 -3.99
N ASP A 79 8.16 20.38 -2.76
CA ASP A 79 8.82 21.64 -2.35
C ASP A 79 10.35 21.55 -2.50
N LEU A 80 10.97 20.51 -1.97
CA LEU A 80 12.40 20.28 -2.13
C LEU A 80 12.81 20.21 -3.61
N GLY A 81 12.04 19.52 -4.43
CA GLY A 81 12.29 19.36 -5.86
C GLY A 81 12.31 20.71 -6.58
N GLU A 82 11.30 21.56 -6.35
CA GLU A 82 11.26 22.90 -6.94
C GLU A 82 12.39 23.80 -6.42
N GLN A 83 12.73 23.74 -5.14
CA GLN A 83 13.84 24.52 -4.58
C GLN A 83 15.18 24.10 -5.19
N ILE A 84 15.45 22.81 -5.32
CA ILE A 84 16.69 22.30 -5.94
C ILE A 84 16.77 22.76 -7.39
N LYS A 85 15.68 22.64 -8.15
CA LYS A 85 15.59 23.02 -9.55
C LYS A 85 15.89 24.51 -9.77
N LEU A 86 15.37 25.37 -8.89
CA LEU A 86 15.54 26.81 -8.98
C LEU A 86 16.93 27.30 -8.53
N THR A 87 17.58 26.59 -7.60
CA THR A 87 18.75 27.10 -6.91
C THR A 87 20.05 26.37 -7.23
N ALA A 88 19.97 25.20 -7.89
CA ALA A 88 21.18 24.47 -8.31
C ALA A 88 21.95 25.20 -9.41
N LEU A 89 23.29 25.14 -9.33
CA LEU A 89 24.16 25.93 -10.19
C LEU A 89 24.40 25.32 -11.58
N CYS A 90 24.11 24.06 -11.80
CA CYS A 90 24.36 23.36 -13.07
C CYS A 90 23.20 22.47 -13.50
N GLY A 91 23.25 22.01 -14.77
CA GLY A 91 22.19 21.19 -15.36
C GLY A 91 21.92 19.91 -14.58
N LEU A 92 22.95 19.24 -14.04
CA LEU A 92 22.72 18.03 -13.23
C LEU A 92 21.80 18.31 -12.04
N GLY A 93 22.12 19.32 -11.23
CA GLY A 93 21.32 19.68 -10.07
C GLY A 93 19.93 20.20 -10.45
N GLN A 94 19.82 21.00 -11.53
CA GLN A 94 18.54 21.54 -12.00
C GLN A 94 17.58 20.45 -12.52
N THR A 95 18.10 19.36 -13.06
CA THR A 95 17.31 18.24 -13.60
C THR A 95 17.13 17.07 -12.63
N ALA A 96 17.95 17.02 -11.57
CA ALA A 96 17.94 15.97 -10.56
C ALA A 96 16.53 15.63 -10.02
N PRO A 97 15.69 16.62 -9.67
CA PRO A 97 14.34 16.34 -9.11
C PRO A 97 13.33 15.87 -10.15
N ASN A 98 13.59 16.00 -11.45
CA ASN A 98 12.61 15.73 -12.49
C ASN A 98 11.98 14.32 -12.40
N PRO A 99 12.72 13.22 -12.17
CA PRO A 99 12.11 11.89 -12.00
C PRO A 99 11.12 11.83 -10.85
N VAL A 100 11.42 12.48 -9.71
CA VAL A 100 10.51 12.53 -8.56
C VAL A 100 9.27 13.35 -8.86
N LEU A 101 9.45 14.57 -9.40
CA LEU A 101 8.34 15.46 -9.72
C LEU A 101 7.39 14.86 -10.77
N SER A 102 7.94 14.18 -11.79
CA SER A 102 7.15 13.53 -12.83
C SER A 102 6.43 12.29 -12.32
N THR A 103 7.08 11.42 -11.54
CA THR A 103 6.44 10.25 -10.96
C THR A 103 5.35 10.63 -9.96
N ILE A 104 5.54 11.65 -9.13
CA ILE A 104 4.47 12.17 -8.27
C ILE A 104 3.32 12.75 -9.11
N ARG A 105 3.61 13.46 -10.20
CA ARG A 105 2.57 14.04 -11.06
C ARG A 105 1.67 12.99 -11.70
N TYR A 106 2.22 11.88 -12.16
CA TYR A 106 1.48 10.88 -12.94
C TYR A 106 1.07 9.64 -12.13
N PHE A 107 1.75 9.35 -11.03
CA PHE A 107 1.57 8.15 -10.19
C PHE A 107 1.48 8.49 -8.69
N ARG A 108 0.85 9.62 -8.37
CA ARG A 108 0.68 10.06 -6.97
C ARG A 108 0.00 9.02 -6.11
N ASP A 109 -0.93 8.26 -6.67
CA ASP A 109 -1.64 7.18 -6.00
C ASP A 109 -0.71 6.07 -5.48
N GLU A 110 0.38 5.77 -6.18
CA GLU A 110 1.38 4.81 -5.70
C GLU A 110 2.12 5.35 -4.46
N TYR A 111 2.49 6.63 -4.45
CA TYR A 111 3.09 7.25 -3.26
C TYR A 111 2.16 7.22 -2.06
N GLU A 112 0.89 7.56 -2.25
CA GLU A 112 -0.12 7.52 -1.19
C GLU A 112 -0.37 6.10 -0.69
N GLU A 113 -0.32 5.11 -1.55
CA GLU A 113 -0.44 3.70 -1.19
C GLU A 113 0.74 3.23 -0.34
N HIS A 114 1.98 3.59 -0.72
CA HIS A 114 3.19 3.32 0.07
C HIS A 114 3.13 3.97 1.45
N ILE A 115 2.68 5.23 1.52
CA ILE A 115 2.64 6.00 2.77
C ILE A 115 1.51 5.55 3.69
N ARG A 116 0.27 5.43 3.17
CA ARG A 116 -0.92 5.17 3.99
C ARG A 116 -1.18 3.69 4.23
N ARG A 117 -0.98 2.85 3.19
CA ARG A 117 -1.31 1.41 3.25
C ARG A 117 -0.10 0.55 3.54
N LYS A 118 1.11 1.12 3.50
CA LYS A 118 2.36 0.36 3.62
C LYS A 118 2.41 -0.81 2.64
N HIS A 119 2.02 -0.53 1.39
CA HIS A 119 1.85 -1.52 0.35
C HIS A 119 2.50 -1.04 -0.95
N CYS A 120 3.34 -1.89 -1.54
CA CYS A 120 3.93 -1.69 -2.86
C CYS A 120 3.18 -2.54 -3.87
N ARG A 121 2.46 -1.90 -4.80
CA ARG A 121 1.65 -2.59 -5.82
C ARG A 121 2.49 -3.50 -6.73
N ALA A 122 3.68 -3.06 -7.10
CA ALA A 122 4.64 -3.83 -7.88
C ALA A 122 5.34 -4.95 -7.08
N GLY A 123 5.29 -4.91 -5.74
CA GLY A 123 5.89 -5.92 -4.88
C GLY A 123 7.43 -5.96 -4.90
N VAL A 124 8.09 -4.83 -5.20
CA VAL A 124 9.57 -4.74 -5.30
C VAL A 124 10.22 -4.09 -4.08
N CYS A 125 9.48 -3.28 -3.32
CA CYS A 125 9.98 -2.66 -2.09
C CYS A 125 10.10 -3.72 -0.99
N SER A 126 11.32 -4.18 -0.69
CA SER A 126 11.60 -5.36 0.14
C SER A 126 10.95 -5.32 1.53
N GLU A 127 10.98 -4.16 2.19
CA GLU A 127 10.42 -3.99 3.53
C GLU A 127 8.88 -3.99 3.56
N MET A 128 8.24 -3.81 2.41
CA MET A 128 6.80 -3.88 2.25
C MET A 128 6.34 -5.16 1.52
N MET A 129 7.28 -6.08 1.22
CA MET A 129 6.97 -7.33 0.57
C MET A 129 6.20 -8.25 1.52
N LYS A 130 4.95 -8.47 1.18
CA LYS A 130 4.11 -9.48 1.81
C LYS A 130 4.23 -10.81 1.08
N ALA A 131 3.87 -11.90 1.76
CA ALA A 131 3.75 -13.18 1.09
C ALA A 131 2.81 -13.05 -0.13
N PRO A 132 3.08 -13.73 -1.28
CA PRO A 132 2.23 -13.60 -2.47
C PRO A 132 0.75 -13.88 -2.22
N CYS A 133 0.43 -14.79 -1.29
CA CYS A 133 -0.94 -15.08 -0.88
C CYS A 133 -1.60 -13.93 -0.09
N GLU A 134 -0.84 -13.19 0.70
CA GLU A 134 -1.31 -12.00 1.42
C GLU A 134 -1.46 -10.83 0.45
N HIS A 135 -0.46 -10.64 -0.41
CA HIS A 135 -0.48 -9.59 -1.44
C HIS A 135 -1.68 -9.73 -2.38
N ALA A 136 -2.01 -10.96 -2.79
CA ALA A 136 -3.16 -11.24 -3.64
C ALA A 136 -4.52 -11.13 -2.91
N CYS A 137 -4.54 -10.97 -1.59
CA CYS A 137 -5.78 -10.87 -0.84
C CYS A 137 -6.35 -9.44 -0.92
N PRO A 138 -7.54 -9.19 -1.54
CA PRO A 138 -8.11 -7.85 -1.62
C PRO A 138 -8.39 -7.19 -0.27
N ALA A 139 -8.58 -8.01 0.79
CA ALA A 139 -8.78 -7.54 2.16
C ALA A 139 -7.48 -7.37 2.95
N GLY A 140 -6.32 -7.75 2.38
CA GLY A 140 -5.03 -7.64 3.07
C GLY A 140 -4.92 -8.51 4.34
N VAL A 141 -5.57 -9.68 4.35
CA VAL A 141 -5.49 -10.60 5.50
C VAL A 141 -4.12 -11.23 5.57
N ASP A 142 -3.47 -11.20 6.72
CA ASP A 142 -2.20 -11.89 6.96
C ASP A 142 -2.40 -13.41 6.89
N VAL A 143 -2.22 -13.95 5.68
CA VAL A 143 -2.42 -15.37 5.38
C VAL A 143 -1.38 -16.25 6.07
N PRO A 144 -0.07 -15.95 6.02
CA PRO A 144 0.94 -16.75 6.70
C PRO A 144 0.70 -16.88 8.20
N ALA A 145 0.36 -15.77 8.87
CA ALA A 145 0.15 -15.77 10.30
C ALA A 145 -1.01 -16.70 10.72
N TYR A 146 -2.20 -16.57 10.14
CA TYR A 146 -3.30 -17.43 10.56
C TYR A 146 -3.14 -18.90 10.12
N VAL A 147 -2.47 -19.17 9.01
CA VAL A 147 -2.19 -20.54 8.56
C VAL A 147 -1.21 -21.23 9.53
N SER A 148 -0.19 -20.51 10.00
CA SER A 148 0.74 -21.01 11.03
C SER A 148 0.03 -21.30 12.35
N LEU A 149 -0.82 -20.39 12.82
CA LEU A 149 -1.60 -20.56 14.03
C LEU A 149 -2.56 -21.78 13.94
N ILE A 150 -3.16 -22.01 12.78
CA ILE A 150 -3.99 -23.22 12.56
C ILE A 150 -3.14 -24.48 12.63
N ALA A 151 -1.93 -24.48 12.06
CA ALA A 151 -1.01 -25.63 12.13
C ALA A 151 -0.60 -25.95 13.57
N GLU A 152 -0.55 -24.95 14.44
CA GLU A 152 -0.31 -25.09 15.89
C GLU A 152 -1.58 -25.46 16.68
N GLY A 153 -2.73 -25.57 16.05
CA GLY A 153 -4.02 -25.83 16.71
C GLY A 153 -4.65 -24.62 17.41
N ARG A 154 -4.13 -23.42 17.22
CA ARG A 154 -4.56 -22.15 17.85
C ARG A 154 -5.64 -21.45 17.02
N LEU A 155 -6.79 -22.10 16.89
CA LEU A 155 -7.87 -21.65 15.98
C LEU A 155 -8.49 -20.30 16.37
N ASP A 156 -8.61 -20.02 17.65
CA ASP A 156 -9.15 -18.74 18.13
C ASP A 156 -8.24 -17.56 17.77
N GLU A 157 -6.94 -17.73 17.91
CA GLU A 157 -5.96 -16.71 17.57
C GLU A 157 -5.84 -16.53 16.04
N ALA A 158 -5.93 -17.63 15.30
CA ALA A 158 -6.02 -17.56 13.84
C ALA A 158 -7.27 -16.78 13.39
N TYR A 159 -8.40 -16.98 14.06
CA TYR A 159 -9.62 -16.22 13.81
C TYR A 159 -9.45 -14.75 14.14
N ASP A 160 -8.76 -14.39 15.21
CA ASP A 160 -8.46 -13.00 15.59
C ASP A 160 -7.64 -12.29 14.49
N VAL A 161 -6.56 -12.93 14.01
CA VAL A 161 -5.75 -12.42 12.89
C VAL A 161 -6.61 -12.18 11.64
N ILE A 162 -7.47 -13.12 11.29
CA ILE A 162 -8.37 -12.95 10.14
C ILE A 162 -9.32 -11.76 10.35
N ARG A 163 -9.85 -11.62 11.56
CA ARG A 163 -10.80 -10.56 11.92
C ARG A 163 -10.22 -9.16 11.89
N GLU A 164 -8.91 -9.02 12.03
CA GLU A 164 -8.28 -7.69 11.94
C GLU A 164 -8.56 -6.98 10.61
N ALA A 165 -8.54 -7.73 9.50
CA ALA A 165 -8.74 -7.18 8.16
C ALA A 165 -10.07 -7.60 7.50
N ASN A 166 -10.73 -8.68 7.98
CA ASN A 166 -11.92 -9.24 7.37
C ASN A 166 -13.06 -9.38 8.39
N PRO A 167 -14.12 -8.54 8.31
CA PRO A 167 -15.26 -8.63 9.23
C PRO A 167 -16.13 -9.89 9.06
N PHE A 168 -16.02 -10.61 7.92
CA PHE A 168 -16.88 -11.75 7.58
C PHE A 168 -16.10 -13.03 7.24
N PRO A 169 -15.28 -13.60 8.16
CA PRO A 169 -14.48 -14.78 7.86
C PRO A 169 -15.30 -16.00 7.45
N SER A 170 -16.45 -16.23 8.10
CA SER A 170 -17.35 -17.34 7.81
C SER A 170 -17.93 -17.27 6.40
N VAL A 171 -18.38 -16.09 5.97
CA VAL A 171 -18.90 -15.85 4.62
C VAL A 171 -17.78 -15.98 3.59
N CYS A 172 -16.69 -15.25 3.78
CA CYS A 172 -15.54 -15.29 2.88
C CYS A 172 -14.90 -16.68 2.80
N GLY A 173 -14.94 -17.47 3.88
CA GLY A 173 -14.48 -18.86 3.88
C GLY A 173 -15.29 -19.77 2.96
N ARG A 174 -16.49 -19.34 2.54
CA ARG A 174 -17.39 -20.11 1.66
C ARG A 174 -17.45 -19.59 0.24
N VAL A 175 -17.48 -18.26 0.04
CA VAL A 175 -17.78 -17.65 -1.26
C VAL A 175 -16.59 -16.94 -1.93
N CYS A 176 -15.45 -16.78 -1.24
CA CYS A 176 -14.28 -16.12 -1.79
C CYS A 176 -13.71 -16.88 -2.98
N THR A 177 -13.32 -16.15 -4.02
CA THR A 177 -12.64 -16.68 -5.23
C THR A 177 -11.22 -17.19 -4.99
N ALA A 178 -10.68 -16.97 -3.77
CA ALA A 178 -9.39 -17.48 -3.29
C ALA A 178 -8.18 -17.08 -4.17
N TYR A 179 -8.07 -15.80 -4.55
CA TYR A 179 -6.91 -15.27 -5.28
C TYR A 179 -5.57 -15.61 -4.61
N CYS A 180 -5.55 -15.70 -3.28
CA CYS A 180 -4.39 -16.12 -2.51
C CYS A 180 -3.90 -17.54 -2.85
N GLU A 181 -4.81 -18.46 -3.17
CA GLU A 181 -4.46 -19.83 -3.59
C GLU A 181 -3.85 -19.86 -4.99
N LEU A 182 -4.32 -18.99 -5.90
CA LEU A 182 -3.76 -18.85 -7.25
C LEU A 182 -2.30 -18.34 -7.23
N GLN A 183 -1.95 -17.52 -6.24
CA GLN A 183 -0.61 -16.97 -6.07
C GLN A 183 0.23 -17.74 -5.04
N CYS A 184 -0.26 -18.88 -4.58
CA CYS A 184 0.45 -19.66 -3.58
C CYS A 184 1.68 -20.34 -4.18
N ARG A 185 2.89 -19.99 -3.67
CA ARG A 185 4.15 -20.59 -4.13
C ARG A 185 4.21 -22.11 -3.97
N ARG A 186 3.49 -22.66 -2.98
CA ARG A 186 3.39 -24.10 -2.80
C ARG A 186 2.82 -24.80 -4.05
N GLY A 187 1.91 -24.15 -4.78
CA GLY A 187 1.35 -24.64 -6.03
C GLY A 187 2.37 -24.86 -7.15
N GLN A 188 3.59 -24.31 -7.02
CA GLN A 188 4.70 -24.58 -7.95
C GLN A 188 5.41 -25.92 -7.66
N LEU A 189 5.20 -26.50 -6.48
CA LEU A 189 5.81 -27.76 -6.06
C LEU A 189 4.83 -28.92 -6.18
N ASP A 190 3.61 -28.75 -5.64
CA ASP A 190 2.57 -29.80 -5.63
C ASP A 190 1.17 -29.19 -5.78
N ALA A 191 0.58 -28.70 -4.71
CA ALA A 191 -0.72 -28.07 -4.70
C ALA A 191 -0.72 -26.83 -3.78
N PRO A 192 -1.49 -25.78 -4.12
CA PRO A 192 -1.61 -24.62 -3.25
C PRO A 192 -2.19 -25.02 -1.88
N VAL A 193 -1.77 -24.29 -0.85
CA VAL A 193 -2.40 -24.41 0.49
C VAL A 193 -3.88 -24.06 0.36
N ALA A 194 -4.76 -24.85 0.96
CA ALA A 194 -6.20 -24.64 0.95
C ALA A 194 -6.62 -23.48 1.88
N ILE A 195 -6.14 -22.29 1.57
CA ILE A 195 -6.18 -21.06 2.38
C ILE A 195 -7.62 -20.68 2.75
N ARG A 196 -8.54 -20.74 1.77
CA ARG A 196 -9.96 -20.44 1.98
C ARG A 196 -10.62 -21.44 2.95
N LEU A 197 -10.31 -22.73 2.81
CA LEU A 197 -10.86 -23.77 3.69
C LEU A 197 -10.29 -23.65 5.10
N LEU A 198 -9.01 -23.32 5.26
CA LEU A 198 -8.40 -23.03 6.55
C LEU A 198 -9.05 -21.82 7.23
N LYS A 199 -9.33 -20.74 6.49
CA LYS A 199 -10.11 -19.60 6.99
C LYS A 199 -11.49 -20.02 7.49
N ARG A 200 -12.18 -20.87 6.73
CA ARG A 200 -13.47 -21.44 7.12
C ARG A 200 -13.34 -22.25 8.41
N ALA A 201 -12.33 -23.13 8.49
CA ALA A 201 -12.10 -23.96 9.68
C ALA A 201 -11.89 -23.10 10.93
N ALA A 202 -11.05 -22.05 10.86
CA ALA A 202 -10.86 -21.13 11.98
C ALA A 202 -12.18 -20.44 12.41
N ALA A 203 -13.03 -20.07 11.45
CA ALA A 203 -14.31 -19.43 11.74
C ALA A 203 -15.36 -20.39 12.34
N ASP A 204 -15.40 -21.64 11.86
CA ASP A 204 -16.40 -22.64 12.25
C ASP A 204 -16.05 -23.32 13.60
N HIS A 205 -14.76 -23.44 13.94
CA HIS A 205 -14.29 -24.15 15.13
C HIS A 205 -13.74 -23.25 16.25
N ARG A 206 -13.97 -21.93 16.16
CA ARG A 206 -13.62 -21.02 17.26
C ARG A 206 -14.40 -21.36 18.52
N THR A 207 -13.77 -21.20 19.67
CA THR A 207 -14.36 -21.49 20.97
C THR A 207 -14.77 -20.25 21.77
N ARG A 208 -14.19 -19.08 21.43
CA ARG A 208 -14.48 -17.80 22.11
C ARG A 208 -14.98 -16.72 21.15
N PRO A 209 -15.78 -15.77 21.65
CA PRO A 209 -16.16 -14.60 20.88
C PRO A 209 -14.92 -13.74 20.60
N TRP A 210 -14.85 -13.16 19.39
CA TRP A 210 -13.83 -12.20 19.06
C TRP A 210 -14.07 -10.86 19.75
N GLN A 211 -13.00 -10.27 20.28
CA GLN A 211 -13.04 -8.95 20.90
C GLN A 211 -12.15 -7.98 20.12
N PRO A 212 -12.75 -6.92 19.52
CA PRO A 212 -11.98 -5.94 18.77
C PRO A 212 -11.12 -5.07 19.70
N GLN A 213 -9.93 -4.75 19.25
CA GLN A 213 -9.16 -3.65 19.82
C GLN A 213 -9.73 -2.33 19.30
N LEU A 214 -10.30 -1.53 20.18
CA LEU A 214 -10.90 -0.26 19.83
C LEU A 214 -9.91 0.88 20.14
N ALA A 215 -9.80 1.83 19.21
CA ALA A 215 -9.11 3.09 19.47
C ALA A 215 -9.88 3.91 20.54
N PRO A 216 -9.22 4.89 21.17
CA PRO A 216 -9.87 5.79 22.13
C PRO A 216 -11.14 6.41 21.52
N ARG A 217 -12.20 6.49 22.35
CA ARG A 217 -13.51 6.97 21.91
C ARG A 217 -13.44 8.40 21.37
N ARG A 218 -14.01 8.60 20.21
CA ARG A 218 -14.17 9.92 19.57
C ARG A 218 -15.53 10.53 19.92
N HIS A 219 -15.66 11.83 19.73
CA HIS A 219 -16.89 12.57 20.03
C HIS A 219 -17.91 12.54 18.88
N GLU A 220 -17.42 12.29 17.66
CA GLU A 220 -18.24 12.28 16.46
C GLU A 220 -19.10 11.02 16.38
N ARG A 221 -20.36 11.20 15.99
CA ARG A 221 -21.35 10.15 15.78
C ARG A 221 -21.60 9.96 14.30
N VAL A 222 -21.57 8.73 13.84
CA VAL A 222 -21.71 8.39 12.42
C VAL A 222 -22.92 7.51 12.21
N ALA A 223 -23.79 7.86 11.27
CA ALA A 223 -24.88 7.00 10.82
C ALA A 223 -24.48 6.31 9.50
N VAL A 224 -24.59 4.98 9.47
CA VAL A 224 -24.40 4.15 8.29
C VAL A 224 -25.75 3.66 7.81
N ILE A 225 -26.11 3.95 6.56
CA ILE A 225 -27.38 3.56 5.97
C ILE A 225 -27.19 2.27 5.17
N GLY A 226 -27.90 1.22 5.59
CA GLY A 226 -27.85 -0.13 5.04
C GLY A 226 -26.92 -1.05 5.83
N ALA A 227 -27.43 -2.21 6.27
CA ALA A 227 -26.71 -3.25 6.99
C ALA A 227 -26.31 -4.43 6.09
N GLY A 228 -26.04 -4.19 4.81
CA GLY A 228 -25.43 -5.15 3.90
C GLY A 228 -23.91 -5.24 4.12
N PRO A 229 -23.16 -6.06 3.34
CA PRO A 229 -21.73 -6.25 3.51
C PRO A 229 -20.92 -4.95 3.55
N ALA A 230 -21.21 -4.02 2.67
CA ALA A 230 -20.52 -2.73 2.59
C ALA A 230 -20.76 -1.86 3.83
N GLY A 231 -22.05 -1.71 4.23
CA GLY A 231 -22.40 -0.89 5.41
C GLY A 231 -21.86 -1.49 6.70
N LEU A 232 -21.95 -2.81 6.88
CA LEU A 232 -21.41 -3.49 8.05
C LEU A 232 -19.87 -3.42 8.10
N THR A 233 -19.17 -3.49 6.96
CA THR A 233 -17.71 -3.28 6.91
C THR A 233 -17.35 -1.84 7.29
N CYS A 234 -18.06 -0.87 6.74
CA CYS A 234 -17.86 0.54 7.08
C CYS A 234 -18.08 0.79 8.58
N ALA A 235 -19.18 0.28 9.13
CA ALA A 235 -19.48 0.40 10.56
C ALA A 235 -18.41 -0.26 11.44
N TYR A 236 -17.93 -1.43 11.04
CA TYR A 236 -16.87 -2.17 11.70
C TYR A 236 -15.55 -1.36 11.76
N ASP A 237 -15.11 -0.80 10.63
CA ASP A 237 -13.88 -0.02 10.55
C ASP A 237 -13.97 1.30 11.32
N LEU A 238 -15.12 1.97 11.29
CA LEU A 238 -15.38 3.17 12.06
C LEU A 238 -15.39 2.88 13.57
N LEU A 239 -16.02 1.77 13.99
CA LEU A 239 -16.05 1.35 15.39
C LEU A 239 -14.62 1.07 15.90
N LYS A 240 -13.79 0.36 15.13
CA LYS A 240 -12.37 0.12 15.48
C LYS A 240 -11.59 1.43 15.66
N ARG A 241 -11.93 2.48 14.91
CA ARG A 241 -11.33 3.81 15.00
C ARG A 241 -11.91 4.68 16.13
N GLY A 242 -12.80 4.15 16.96
CA GLY A 242 -13.36 4.79 18.16
C GLY A 242 -14.59 5.67 17.90
N TYR A 243 -15.17 5.65 16.69
CA TYR A 243 -16.40 6.39 16.41
C TYR A 243 -17.63 5.72 17.03
N ASP A 244 -18.62 6.52 17.44
CA ASP A 244 -19.95 6.06 17.84
C ASP A 244 -20.80 5.85 16.58
N VAL A 245 -21.11 4.59 16.24
CA VAL A 245 -21.71 4.23 14.96
C VAL A 245 -23.12 3.70 15.15
N THR A 246 -24.08 4.29 14.43
CA THR A 246 -25.45 3.79 14.33
C THR A 246 -25.71 3.26 12.92
N VAL A 247 -26.09 2.00 12.80
CA VAL A 247 -26.47 1.40 11.50
C VAL A 247 -27.97 1.43 11.37
N LEU A 248 -28.49 1.97 10.27
CA LEU A 248 -29.88 2.04 9.93
C LEU A 248 -30.18 1.03 8.81
N GLU A 249 -31.08 0.10 9.03
CA GLU A 249 -31.47 -0.92 8.07
C GLU A 249 -32.98 -0.89 7.86
N ARG A 250 -33.40 -1.07 6.60
CA ARG A 250 -34.81 -1.12 6.23
C ARG A 250 -35.44 -2.49 6.53
N GLU A 251 -34.67 -3.54 6.29
CA GLU A 251 -35.14 -4.92 6.49
C GLU A 251 -35.02 -5.31 7.97
N ALA A 252 -35.86 -6.29 8.38
CA ALA A 252 -35.89 -6.77 9.75
C ALA A 252 -34.63 -7.50 10.20
N MET A 253 -33.82 -7.99 9.26
CA MET A 253 -32.54 -8.68 9.52
C MET A 253 -31.38 -7.98 8.84
N PRO A 254 -30.28 -7.73 9.56
CA PRO A 254 -29.06 -7.23 8.95
C PRO A 254 -28.35 -8.32 8.14
N GLY A 255 -27.50 -7.92 7.19
CA GLY A 255 -26.68 -8.83 6.38
C GLY A 255 -26.85 -8.66 4.88
N GLY A 256 -28.00 -8.16 4.43
CA GLY A 256 -28.29 -8.01 3.01
C GLY A 256 -28.32 -9.36 2.28
N MET A 257 -27.42 -9.54 1.29
CA MET A 257 -27.34 -10.78 0.51
C MET A 257 -26.36 -11.84 1.08
N MET A 258 -25.84 -11.64 2.29
CA MET A 258 -24.95 -12.61 2.95
C MET A 258 -25.68 -13.86 3.45
#